data_e9a1db62ea3e60556a6476e800b8ba07
#
_entry.id   e9a1db62ea3e60556a6476e800b8ba07
#
_cell.length_a   1.000
_cell.length_b   1.000
_cell.length_c   1.000
_cell.angle_alpha   90.00
_cell.angle_beta   90.00
_cell.angle_gamma   90.00
#
_symmetry.space_group_name_H-M   'P 1'
#
loop_
_entity.id
_entity.type
_entity.pdbx_description
1 polymer ?
#
loop_
_entity_poly.entity_id
_entity_poly.type
_entity_poly.pdbx_seq_one_letter_code
_entity_poly.pdbx_strand_id
1 'polypeptide(L)'
;MKRLTFILLASMLLYGCSDTLPKAPELPKMPKFSMPELPKMPKLSLPSWAKPKLPSIEVYKPTILQGSVLNMNEVNQLQIGMSKEMVINLIGSPSIIDPFHQYQWDYINHSLIEGETKIQYRLRLIFDDNILAKIDKTGLQGLTLDN
;
A
#
# COMPACT_ATOMS: atom_id res chain seq x y z
N MET A 1 45.61 20.63 35.88
CA MET A 1 44.42 21.47 36.13
C MET A 1 43.47 21.57 34.92
N LYS A 2 43.97 21.59 33.67
CA LYS A 2 43.12 21.70 32.47
C LYS A 2 42.25 20.46 32.14
N ARG A 3 42.59 19.28 32.63
CA ARG A 3 41.83 18.04 32.40
C ARG A 3 40.62 17.86 33.35
N LEU A 4 40.70 18.47 34.53
CA LEU A 4 39.61 18.38 35.51
C LEU A 4 38.44 19.30 35.17
N THR A 5 38.69 20.43 34.55
CA THR A 5 37.67 21.38 34.09
C THR A 5 36.88 20.84 32.91
N PHE A 6 37.46 20.00 32.06
CA PHE A 6 36.79 19.39 30.92
C PHE A 6 35.79 18.30 31.37
N ILE A 7 36.10 17.55 32.41
CA ILE A 7 35.22 16.50 32.98
C ILE A 7 34.00 17.15 33.68
N LEU A 8 34.21 18.28 34.35
CA LEU A 8 33.08 19.01 34.98
C LEU A 8 32.16 19.68 33.96
N LEU A 9 32.65 20.09 32.82
CA LEU A 9 31.83 20.68 31.76
C LEU A 9 31.01 19.62 31.00
N ALA A 10 31.58 18.41 30.86
CA ALA A 10 30.89 17.29 30.20
C ALA A 10 29.75 16.69 31.06
N SER A 11 29.81 16.80 32.39
CA SER A 11 28.76 16.31 33.28
C SER A 11 27.53 17.23 33.34
N MET A 12 27.65 18.49 32.93
CA MET A 12 26.55 19.46 32.99
C MET A 12 25.60 19.37 31.77
N LEU A 13 26.00 18.63 30.71
CA LEU A 13 25.18 18.44 29.51
C LEU A 13 24.20 17.26 29.58
N LEU A 14 24.20 16.51 30.69
CA LEU A 14 23.33 15.35 30.88
C LEU A 14 22.09 15.61 31.77
N TYR A 15 21.92 16.84 32.25
CA TYR A 15 20.72 17.25 33.03
C TYR A 15 19.74 18.06 32.16
N GLY A 16 19.29 17.48 31.08
CA GLY A 16 18.34 18.15 30.24
C GLY A 16 17.38 17.18 29.62
N CYS A 17 16.37 16.79 30.35
CA CYS A 17 14.99 16.48 29.94
C CYS A 17 14.31 15.73 31.10
N SER A 18 13.92 16.44 32.14
CA SER A 18 12.90 15.91 33.03
C SER A 18 11.54 16.22 32.39
N ASP A 19 10.85 15.13 32.13
CA ASP A 19 9.49 15.04 31.65
C ASP A 19 8.52 15.91 32.47
N THR A 20 8.23 17.09 31.97
CA THR A 20 6.96 17.73 32.30
C THR A 20 6.14 17.81 31.00
N LEU A 21 5.73 16.66 30.49
CA LEU A 21 4.62 16.62 29.56
C LEU A 21 3.40 17.20 30.28
N PRO A 22 2.80 18.28 29.79
CA PRO A 22 1.56 18.78 30.36
C PRO A 22 0.54 17.64 30.29
N LYS A 23 0.00 17.27 31.48
CA LYS A 23 -1.04 16.25 31.59
C LYS A 23 -2.13 16.61 30.61
N ALA A 24 -2.35 15.74 29.63
CA ALA A 24 -3.40 15.95 28.64
C ALA A 24 -4.72 16.18 29.39
N PRO A 25 -5.52 17.20 29.00
CA PRO A 25 -6.79 17.43 29.64
C PRO A 25 -7.62 16.15 29.56
N GLU A 26 -8.10 15.71 30.71
CA GLU A 26 -8.98 14.53 30.78
C GLU A 26 -10.20 14.83 29.90
N LEU A 27 -10.37 14.04 28.85
CA LEU A 27 -11.55 14.09 28.01
C LEU A 27 -12.78 13.91 28.92
N PRO A 28 -13.80 14.77 28.82
CA PRO A 28 -15.02 14.62 29.59
C PRO A 28 -15.56 13.21 29.35
N LYS A 29 -15.78 12.48 30.44
CA LYS A 29 -16.35 11.14 30.38
C LYS A 29 -17.67 11.25 29.63
N MET A 30 -17.73 10.69 28.42
CA MET A 30 -18.98 10.64 27.68
C MET A 30 -20.05 9.99 28.57
N PRO A 31 -21.23 10.60 28.66
CA PRO A 31 -22.34 10.00 29.40
C PRO A 31 -22.57 8.61 28.80
N LYS A 32 -22.63 7.60 29.69
CA LYS A 32 -22.98 6.23 29.26
C LYS A 32 -24.39 6.33 28.71
N PHE A 33 -24.49 6.35 27.38
CA PHE A 33 -25.78 6.27 26.70
C PHE A 33 -26.26 4.84 26.89
N SER A 34 -27.05 4.60 27.93
CA SER A 34 -27.79 3.35 28.07
C SER A 34 -28.88 3.37 27.02
N MET A 35 -28.71 2.61 25.93
CA MET A 35 -29.82 2.39 25.01
C MET A 35 -30.97 1.79 25.81
N PRO A 36 -32.18 2.34 25.70
CA PRO A 36 -33.35 1.71 26.27
C PRO A 36 -33.44 0.30 25.68
N GLU A 37 -33.64 -0.71 26.55
CA GLU A 37 -33.81 -2.07 26.07
C GLU A 37 -35.01 -2.07 25.12
N LEU A 38 -34.71 -2.38 23.84
CA LEU A 38 -35.76 -2.59 22.85
C LEU A 38 -36.71 -3.69 23.38
N PRO A 39 -38.02 -3.45 23.44
CA PRO A 39 -38.96 -4.46 23.85
C PRO A 39 -38.71 -5.70 23.00
N LYS A 40 -38.51 -6.85 23.67
CA LYS A 40 -38.34 -8.16 23.01
C LYS A 40 -39.50 -8.38 22.08
N MET A 41 -39.29 -8.14 20.78
CA MET A 41 -40.29 -8.44 19.77
C MET A 41 -40.68 -9.92 19.88
N PRO A 42 -41.96 -10.27 19.95
CA PRO A 42 -42.38 -11.66 19.92
C PRO A 42 -41.78 -12.30 18.67
N LYS A 43 -41.21 -13.51 18.85
CA LYS A 43 -40.67 -14.27 17.72
C LYS A 43 -41.85 -14.63 16.79
N LEU A 44 -42.13 -13.79 15.82
CA LEU A 44 -43.13 -14.09 14.79
C LEU A 44 -42.51 -15.16 13.89
N SER A 45 -42.86 -16.41 14.17
CA SER A 45 -42.54 -17.53 13.27
C SER A 45 -43.45 -17.44 12.05
N LEU A 46 -42.96 -16.78 10.99
CA LEU A 46 -43.65 -16.72 9.72
C LEU A 46 -43.79 -18.15 9.15
N PRO A 47 -44.98 -18.59 8.78
CA PRO A 47 -45.19 -19.87 8.11
C PRO A 47 -44.32 -19.92 6.83
N SER A 48 -43.91 -21.12 6.43
CA SER A 48 -42.93 -21.32 5.34
C SER A 48 -43.35 -20.68 3.99
N TRP A 49 -44.65 -20.53 3.75
CA TRP A 49 -45.19 -19.88 2.56
C TRP A 49 -45.09 -18.35 2.58
N ALA A 50 -44.94 -17.74 3.76
CA ALA A 50 -44.83 -16.29 3.95
C ALA A 50 -43.37 -15.80 3.96
N LYS A 51 -42.39 -16.71 3.78
CA LYS A 51 -40.99 -16.32 3.62
C LYS A 51 -40.80 -15.72 2.23
N PRO A 52 -40.60 -14.41 2.07
CA PRO A 52 -40.32 -13.84 0.77
C PRO A 52 -39.05 -14.52 0.22
N LYS A 53 -39.12 -15.13 -0.97
CA LYS A 53 -37.96 -15.52 -1.73
C LYS A 53 -37.32 -14.21 -2.20
N LEU A 54 -36.40 -13.68 -1.38
CA LEU A 54 -35.59 -12.55 -1.80
C LEU A 54 -34.82 -12.99 -3.05
N PRO A 55 -34.95 -12.26 -4.17
CA PRO A 55 -34.11 -12.55 -5.32
C PRO A 55 -32.64 -12.44 -4.86
N SER A 56 -31.82 -13.39 -5.26
CA SER A 56 -30.38 -13.30 -5.03
C SER A 56 -29.89 -12.01 -5.70
N ILE A 57 -29.57 -11.02 -4.88
CA ILE A 57 -28.96 -9.80 -5.38
C ILE A 57 -27.56 -10.19 -5.79
N GLU A 58 -27.33 -10.26 -7.09
CA GLU A 58 -26.01 -10.47 -7.64
C GLU A 58 -25.23 -9.17 -7.41
N VAL A 59 -24.34 -9.20 -6.43
CA VAL A 59 -23.53 -8.03 -6.09
C VAL A 59 -22.52 -7.84 -7.22
N TYR A 60 -22.67 -6.75 -7.96
CA TYR A 60 -21.68 -6.34 -8.96
C TYR A 60 -20.31 -6.15 -8.30
N LYS A 61 -19.32 -6.95 -8.74
CA LYS A 61 -17.92 -6.86 -8.30
C LYS A 61 -17.10 -6.26 -9.44
N PRO A 62 -16.81 -4.95 -9.40
CA PRO A 62 -16.00 -4.33 -10.45
C PRO A 62 -14.58 -4.83 -10.42
N THR A 63 -13.95 -4.90 -11.59
CA THR A 63 -12.50 -5.08 -11.72
C THR A 63 -11.80 -3.80 -11.28
N ILE A 64 -10.91 -3.91 -10.30
CA ILE A 64 -10.12 -2.79 -9.78
C ILE A 64 -8.67 -2.99 -10.21
N LEU A 65 -8.21 -2.15 -11.14
CA LEU A 65 -6.82 -2.13 -11.60
C LEU A 65 -6.02 -1.12 -10.77
N GLN A 66 -4.94 -1.57 -10.15
CA GLN A 66 -4.06 -0.74 -9.32
C GLN A 66 -2.60 -0.94 -9.73
N GLY A 67 -1.93 0.15 -10.07
CA GLY A 67 -0.53 0.15 -10.49
C GLY A 67 -0.33 0.15 -12.00
N SER A 68 0.86 -0.20 -12.46
CA SER A 68 1.21 -0.23 -13.88
C SER A 68 0.57 -1.45 -14.56
N VAL A 69 -0.13 -1.23 -15.65
CA VAL A 69 -0.61 -2.31 -16.52
C VAL A 69 0.46 -2.57 -17.58
N LEU A 70 1.15 -3.68 -17.48
CA LEU A 70 2.23 -4.07 -18.38
C LEU A 70 1.72 -5.07 -19.42
N ASN A 71 2.16 -4.89 -20.67
CA ASN A 71 2.01 -5.87 -21.72
C ASN A 71 3.30 -6.69 -21.85
N MET A 72 3.18 -8.02 -21.82
CA MET A 72 4.34 -8.90 -21.88
C MET A 72 5.14 -8.75 -23.17
N ASN A 73 4.47 -8.44 -24.29
CA ASN A 73 5.13 -8.20 -25.57
C ASN A 73 6.04 -6.96 -25.50
N GLU A 74 5.59 -5.91 -24.80
CA GLU A 74 6.37 -4.68 -24.61
C GLU A 74 7.52 -4.93 -23.63
N VAL A 75 7.27 -5.64 -22.52
CA VAL A 75 8.31 -6.01 -21.55
C VAL A 75 9.41 -6.87 -22.18
N ASN A 76 9.09 -7.70 -23.18
CA ASN A 76 10.06 -8.50 -23.89
C ASN A 76 10.93 -7.70 -24.87
N GLN A 77 10.48 -6.51 -25.26
CA GLN A 77 11.25 -5.60 -26.12
C GLN A 77 12.27 -4.76 -25.32
N LEU A 78 12.22 -4.79 -23.97
CA LEU A 78 13.18 -4.10 -23.14
C LEU A 78 14.59 -4.68 -23.35
N GLN A 79 15.55 -3.80 -23.61
CA GLN A 79 16.95 -4.14 -23.82
C GLN A 79 17.85 -3.28 -22.93
N ILE A 80 18.91 -3.89 -22.42
CA ILE A 80 19.98 -3.17 -21.74
C ILE A 80 20.57 -2.14 -22.71
N GLY A 81 20.82 -0.93 -22.23
CA GLY A 81 21.31 0.19 -23.06
C GLY A 81 20.22 1.17 -23.50
N MET A 82 18.92 0.89 -23.26
CA MET A 82 17.85 1.85 -23.53
C MET A 82 17.90 3.04 -22.58
N SER A 83 17.56 4.24 -23.07
CA SER A 83 17.40 5.42 -22.21
C SER A 83 16.08 5.36 -21.42
N LYS A 84 15.99 6.15 -20.35
CA LYS A 84 14.75 6.26 -19.55
C LYS A 84 13.55 6.66 -20.40
N GLU A 85 13.74 7.60 -21.36
CA GLU A 85 12.69 8.05 -22.26
C GLU A 85 12.20 6.93 -23.18
N MET A 86 13.12 6.10 -23.71
CA MET A 86 12.75 4.94 -24.52
C MET A 86 11.95 3.91 -23.73
N VAL A 87 12.32 3.69 -22.47
CA VAL A 87 11.59 2.78 -21.58
C VAL A 87 10.19 3.32 -21.28
N ILE A 88 10.04 4.62 -20.98
CA ILE A 88 8.72 5.23 -20.76
C ILE A 88 7.83 5.14 -22.00
N ASN A 89 8.40 5.37 -23.17
CA ASN A 89 7.65 5.29 -24.44
C ASN A 89 7.20 3.84 -24.75
N LEU A 90 7.95 2.85 -24.27
CA LEU A 90 7.67 1.44 -24.54
C LEU A 90 6.66 0.84 -23.55
N ILE A 91 6.88 1.00 -22.25
CA ILE A 91 6.10 0.34 -21.19
C ILE A 91 5.39 1.32 -20.25
N GLY A 92 5.44 2.63 -20.56
CA GLY A 92 4.82 3.67 -19.74
C GLY A 92 5.66 4.08 -18.51
N SER A 93 5.05 4.92 -17.68
CA SER A 93 5.68 5.42 -16.45
C SER A 93 5.72 4.36 -15.35
N PRO A 94 6.77 4.30 -14.53
CA PRO A 94 6.85 3.38 -13.41
C PRO A 94 5.81 3.72 -12.32
N SER A 95 5.38 2.69 -11.56
CA SER A 95 4.49 2.87 -10.42
C SER A 95 5.19 3.55 -9.25
N ILE A 96 6.48 3.26 -9.06
CA ILE A 96 7.27 3.77 -7.96
C ILE A 96 8.65 4.21 -8.47
N ILE A 97 9.02 5.44 -8.11
CA ILE A 97 10.39 5.95 -8.22
C ILE A 97 10.81 6.28 -6.80
N ASP A 98 11.82 5.55 -6.27
CA ASP A 98 12.35 5.82 -4.95
C ASP A 98 13.13 7.14 -4.98
N PRO A 99 12.78 8.14 -4.17
CA PRO A 99 13.49 9.42 -4.11
C PRO A 99 14.95 9.29 -3.66
N PHE A 100 15.29 8.23 -2.93
CA PHE A 100 16.67 7.95 -2.47
C PHE A 100 17.46 7.11 -3.47
N HIS A 101 16.77 6.38 -4.35
CA HIS A 101 17.36 5.49 -5.36
C HIS A 101 16.75 5.77 -6.73
N GLN A 102 16.94 7.00 -7.25
CA GLN A 102 16.38 7.46 -8.53
C GLN A 102 16.85 6.65 -9.75
N TYR A 103 17.86 5.81 -9.56
CA TYR A 103 18.32 4.86 -10.56
C TYR A 103 17.46 3.59 -10.62
N GLN A 104 16.55 3.38 -9.67
CA GLN A 104 15.68 2.20 -9.60
C GLN A 104 14.23 2.58 -9.89
N TRP A 105 13.63 1.91 -10.85
CA TRP A 105 12.23 2.02 -11.20
C TRP A 105 11.50 0.71 -10.95
N ASP A 106 10.40 0.76 -10.23
CA ASP A 106 9.55 -0.39 -9.96
C ASP A 106 8.20 -0.22 -10.65
N TYR A 107 7.85 -1.21 -11.47
CA TYR A 107 6.52 -1.38 -12.07
C TYR A 107 5.81 -2.46 -11.27
N ILE A 108 4.77 -2.08 -10.56
CA ILE A 108 4.03 -2.98 -9.67
C ILE A 108 2.56 -2.94 -10.08
N ASN A 109 1.95 -4.10 -10.15
CA ASN A 109 0.50 -4.24 -10.27
C ASN A 109 -0.05 -5.02 -9.10
N HIS A 110 -1.17 -4.56 -8.57
CA HIS A 110 -1.93 -5.22 -7.53
C HIS A 110 -3.41 -5.05 -7.82
N SER A 111 -3.91 -5.85 -8.76
CA SER A 111 -5.27 -5.72 -9.28
C SER A 111 -6.17 -6.85 -8.79
N LEU A 112 -7.43 -6.51 -8.54
CA LEU A 112 -8.49 -7.44 -8.20
C LEU A 112 -9.41 -7.57 -9.41
N ILE A 113 -9.62 -8.79 -9.89
CA ILE A 113 -10.55 -9.10 -10.96
C ILE A 113 -11.77 -9.77 -10.35
N GLU A 114 -12.95 -9.23 -10.62
CA GLU A 114 -14.24 -9.74 -10.13
C GLU A 114 -14.28 -9.98 -8.59
N GLY A 115 -13.42 -9.24 -7.87
CA GLY A 115 -13.32 -9.28 -6.42
C GLY A 115 -12.63 -10.52 -5.83
N GLU A 116 -12.13 -11.43 -6.65
CA GLU A 116 -11.50 -12.68 -6.18
C GLU A 116 -10.11 -12.92 -6.72
N THR A 117 -9.85 -12.59 -7.98
CA THR A 117 -8.56 -12.84 -8.61
C THR A 117 -7.64 -11.65 -8.45
N LYS A 118 -6.45 -11.87 -7.91
CA LYS A 118 -5.41 -10.85 -7.80
C LYS A 118 -4.38 -11.06 -8.88
N ILE A 119 -4.22 -10.07 -9.76
CA ILE A 119 -3.02 -9.97 -10.57
C ILE A 119 -1.97 -9.27 -9.71
N GLN A 120 -0.86 -9.93 -9.49
CA GLN A 120 0.24 -9.37 -8.71
C GLN A 120 1.55 -9.67 -9.43
N TYR A 121 2.22 -8.61 -9.87
CA TYR A 121 3.54 -8.73 -10.47
C TYR A 121 4.42 -7.52 -10.14
N ARG A 122 5.72 -7.73 -10.27
CA ARG A 122 6.72 -6.70 -10.11
C ARG A 122 7.80 -6.84 -11.16
N LEU A 123 8.05 -5.77 -11.92
CA LEU A 123 9.19 -5.61 -12.78
C LEU A 123 10.07 -4.51 -12.19
N ARG A 124 11.36 -4.78 -12.00
CA ARG A 124 12.32 -3.79 -11.53
C ARG A 124 13.35 -3.51 -12.61
N LEU A 125 13.55 -2.24 -12.87
CA LEU A 125 14.56 -1.73 -13.79
C LEU A 125 15.59 -0.92 -13.01
N ILE A 126 16.86 -1.16 -13.30
CA ILE A 126 17.98 -0.43 -12.71
C ILE A 126 18.70 0.30 -13.82
N PHE A 127 18.89 1.60 -13.63
CA PHE A 127 19.55 2.49 -14.57
C PHE A 127 20.94 2.90 -14.04
N ASP A 128 21.88 3.10 -14.94
CA ASP A 128 23.17 3.70 -14.70
C ASP A 128 23.31 4.89 -15.66
N ASP A 129 23.55 6.09 -15.14
CA ASP A 129 23.60 7.35 -15.93
C ASP A 129 22.45 7.51 -16.94
N ASN A 130 21.19 7.22 -16.52
CA ASN A 130 19.99 7.25 -17.34
C ASN A 130 19.87 6.14 -18.42
N ILE A 131 20.80 5.20 -18.44
CA ILE A 131 20.79 4.05 -19.34
C ILE A 131 20.38 2.81 -18.57
N LEU A 132 19.53 1.99 -19.14
CA LEU A 132 19.05 0.74 -18.55
C LEU A 132 20.20 -0.27 -18.42
N ALA A 133 20.62 -0.53 -17.18
CA ALA A 133 21.73 -1.42 -16.87
C ALA A 133 21.27 -2.84 -16.51
N LYS A 134 20.08 -2.98 -15.85
CA LYS A 134 19.59 -4.29 -15.42
C LYS A 134 18.07 -4.35 -15.47
N ILE A 135 17.55 -5.50 -15.89
CA ILE A 135 16.14 -5.85 -15.91
C ILE A 135 15.91 -7.04 -14.98
N ASP A 136 15.12 -6.87 -13.95
CA ASP A 136 14.74 -7.96 -13.04
C ASP A 136 13.27 -8.33 -13.30
N LYS A 137 13.08 -9.47 -13.94
CA LYS A 137 11.78 -10.05 -14.34
C LYS A 137 11.28 -11.12 -13.36
N THR A 138 11.96 -11.34 -12.23
CA THR A 138 11.63 -12.43 -11.30
C THR A 138 10.24 -12.31 -10.70
N GLY A 139 9.71 -11.09 -10.61
CA GLY A 139 8.36 -10.82 -10.10
C GLY A 139 7.24 -10.88 -11.15
N LEU A 140 7.50 -11.30 -12.40
CA LEU A 140 6.48 -11.31 -13.47
C LEU A 140 5.69 -12.61 -13.57
N GLN A 141 5.85 -13.54 -12.63
CA GLN A 141 5.18 -14.85 -12.66
C GLN A 141 3.65 -14.80 -12.66
N GLY A 142 3.07 -13.67 -12.21
CA GLY A 142 1.62 -13.44 -12.24
C GLY A 142 1.11 -12.79 -13.54
N LEU A 143 1.98 -12.45 -14.48
CA LEU A 143 1.60 -11.86 -15.76
C LEU A 143 1.43 -13.01 -16.77
N THR A 144 0.20 -13.51 -16.90
CA THR A 144 -0.15 -14.45 -17.96
C THR A 144 -0.23 -13.72 -19.31
N LEU A 145 0.24 -14.38 -20.35
CA LEU A 145 0.02 -13.92 -21.71
C LEU A 145 -1.48 -14.07 -22.02
N ASP A 146 -2.23 -12.99 -21.85
CA ASP A 146 -3.56 -12.92 -22.47
C ASP A 146 -3.36 -12.86 -23.98
N ASN A 147 -3.71 -13.94 -24.60
CA ASN A 147 -3.60 -14.19 -26.04
C ASN A 147 -4.84 -13.64 -26.75
#